data_d7b32a74211d2002edfa9eec58149128
#
_entry.id   d7b32a74211d2002edfa9eec58149128
#
_cell.length_a   1.000
_cell.length_b   1.000
_cell.length_c   1.000
_cell.angle_alpha   90.00
_cell.angle_beta   90.00
_cell.angle_gamma   90.00
#
_symmetry.space_group_name_H-M   'P 1'
#
loop_
_entity.id
_entity.type
_entity.pdbx_description
1 polymer ?
#
loop_
_entity_poly.entity_id
_entity_poly.type
_entity_poly.pdbx_seq_one_letter_code
_entity_poly.pdbx_strand_id
1 'polypeptide(L)'
;ELKKTTPARTWSALYQQRPAPEEGDYFKSEWLKPYTKAPPLDTLRVYGGSDYAVTADGGDFTVHAVVGLDPEGRMYLLDLWRKQAASDVWVEAFCDLVLQWKPMSWAEEQGQIKSGVGPFLERRQRERQAFVYRQPFPTRGDKAVRAQSIRGRMALDGLYVPTSAPWYADFRSELLSFPAGKHDDQVDAIGLVGQLLDQ
;
A
#
# COMPACT_ATOMS: atom_id res chain seq x y z
N GLU A 1 -31.39 12.03 20.24
CA GLU A 1 -31.03 12.10 21.66
C GLU A 1 -29.73 11.38 21.98
N LEU A 2 -29.53 10.12 21.50
CA LEU A 2 -28.26 9.38 21.67
C LEU A 2 -27.05 10.14 21.14
N LYS A 3 -27.22 10.86 20.03
CA LYS A 3 -26.15 11.62 19.41
C LYS A 3 -25.66 12.79 20.28
N LYS A 4 -26.50 13.35 21.11
CA LYS A 4 -26.13 14.48 21.97
C LYS A 4 -25.37 14.07 23.24
N THR A 5 -25.50 12.83 23.64
CA THR A 5 -24.88 12.31 24.86
C THR A 5 -23.62 11.48 24.63
N THR A 6 -23.36 11.11 23.36
CA THR A 6 -22.22 10.27 23.00
C THR A 6 -21.07 11.15 22.47
N PRO A 7 -19.85 11.03 22.99
CA PRO A 7 -18.71 11.74 22.44
C PRO A 7 -18.55 11.46 20.94
N ALA A 8 -18.13 12.48 20.19
CA ALA A 8 -18.02 12.41 18.73
C ALA A 8 -17.21 11.21 18.23
N ARG A 9 -16.13 10.86 18.92
CA ARG A 9 -15.29 9.70 18.61
C ARG A 9 -16.05 8.37 18.77
N THR A 10 -16.73 8.24 19.89
CA THR A 10 -17.53 7.04 20.17
C THR A 10 -18.68 6.91 19.17
N TRP A 11 -19.31 8.04 18.85
CA TRP A 11 -20.35 8.06 17.83
C TRP A 11 -19.82 7.56 16.47
N SER A 12 -18.67 8.08 16.01
CA SER A 12 -18.08 7.68 14.74
C SER A 12 -17.74 6.19 14.70
N ALA A 13 -17.11 5.66 15.76
CA ALA A 13 -16.71 4.26 15.82
C ALA A 13 -17.88 3.29 15.91
N LEU A 14 -18.91 3.62 16.74
CA LEU A 14 -20.02 2.72 17.03
C LEU A 14 -21.14 2.79 16.00
N TYR A 15 -21.46 3.98 15.50
CA TYR A 15 -22.67 4.20 14.70
C TYR A 15 -22.39 4.45 13.21
N GLN A 16 -21.21 4.93 12.86
CA GLN A 16 -20.84 5.13 11.46
C GLN A 16 -19.97 3.98 10.90
N GLN A 17 -19.59 3.03 11.77
CA GLN A 17 -18.70 1.91 11.43
C GLN A 17 -17.40 2.36 10.74
N ARG A 18 -16.93 3.57 11.04
CA ARG A 18 -15.70 4.15 10.52
C ARG A 18 -14.76 4.44 11.69
N PRO A 19 -13.98 3.44 12.16
CA PRO A 19 -12.90 3.75 13.07
C PRO A 19 -11.88 4.60 12.32
N ALA A 20 -11.94 5.92 12.49
CA ALA A 20 -10.97 6.85 11.94
C ALA A 20 -10.38 7.64 13.09
N PRO A 21 -9.33 7.12 13.75
CA PRO A 21 -8.63 7.88 14.78
C PRO A 21 -8.01 9.12 14.15
N GLU A 22 -8.11 10.25 14.82
CA GLU A 22 -7.43 11.48 14.40
C GLU A 22 -5.92 11.32 14.45
N GLU A 23 -5.45 10.55 15.43
CA GLU A 23 -4.05 10.17 15.60
C GLU A 23 -3.93 8.66 15.55
N GLY A 24 -2.90 8.15 14.88
CA GLY A 24 -2.63 6.74 14.83
C GLY A 24 -1.87 6.24 16.05
N ASP A 25 -2.09 4.97 16.40
CA ASP A 25 -1.33 4.31 17.48
C ASP A 25 0.03 3.81 16.98
N TYR A 26 0.04 3.09 15.87
CA TYR A 26 1.25 2.52 15.27
C TYR A 26 1.88 3.47 14.24
N PHE A 27 1.08 4.04 13.37
CA PHE A 27 1.50 5.08 12.42
C PHE A 27 0.92 6.41 12.88
N LYS A 28 1.74 7.44 12.98
CA LYS A 28 1.31 8.76 13.45
C LYS A 28 0.86 9.62 12.27
N SER A 29 -0.24 10.36 12.45
CA SER A 29 -0.75 11.26 11.41
C SER A 29 0.25 12.33 11.00
N GLU A 30 1.09 12.79 11.93
CA GLU A 30 2.13 13.80 11.68
C GLU A 30 3.23 13.32 10.73
N TRP A 31 3.35 12.01 10.51
CA TRP A 31 4.30 11.43 9.56
C TRP A 31 3.82 11.53 8.11
N LEU A 32 2.54 11.79 7.90
CA LEU A 32 1.96 11.99 6.57
C LEU A 32 2.13 13.45 6.16
N LYS A 33 2.94 13.67 5.11
CA LYS A 33 3.28 15.01 4.63
C LYS A 33 2.63 15.25 3.26
N PRO A 34 1.73 16.24 3.13
CA PRO A 34 1.04 16.44 1.87
C PRO A 34 1.96 16.94 0.76
N TYR A 35 1.70 16.51 -0.47
CA TYR A 35 2.27 17.11 -1.67
C TYR A 35 1.19 17.28 -2.74
N THR A 36 1.31 18.30 -3.58
CA THR A 36 0.43 18.53 -4.72
C THR A 36 1.04 18.04 -6.02
N LYS A 37 2.36 18.14 -6.14
CA LYS A 37 3.11 17.71 -7.33
C LYS A 37 4.36 16.98 -6.87
N ALA A 38 4.51 15.74 -7.32
CA ALA A 38 5.72 14.97 -7.06
C ALA A 38 6.93 15.57 -7.78
N PRO A 39 8.15 15.32 -7.29
CA PRO A 39 9.36 15.65 -8.05
C PRO A 39 9.34 14.97 -9.41
N PRO A 40 10.10 15.49 -10.40
CA PRO A 40 10.21 14.83 -11.70
C PRO A 40 10.58 13.35 -11.56
N LEU A 41 9.93 12.50 -12.35
CA LEU A 41 10.09 11.05 -12.23
C LEU A 41 11.53 10.57 -12.43
N ASP A 42 12.27 11.25 -13.30
CA ASP A 42 13.68 10.96 -13.58
C ASP A 42 14.62 11.26 -12.40
N THR A 43 14.15 12.02 -11.40
CA THR A 43 14.89 12.31 -10.17
C THR A 43 14.60 11.31 -9.06
N LEU A 44 13.63 10.42 -9.27
CA LEU A 44 13.20 9.45 -8.27
C LEU A 44 13.64 8.04 -8.64
N ARG A 45 13.99 7.26 -7.62
CA ARG A 45 14.03 5.80 -7.74
C ARG A 45 12.65 5.28 -7.40
N VAL A 46 12.01 4.59 -8.32
CA VAL A 46 10.63 4.12 -8.17
C VAL A 46 10.61 2.64 -7.85
N TYR A 47 9.79 2.29 -6.87
CA TYR A 47 9.60 0.91 -6.40
C TYR A 47 8.12 0.63 -6.27
N GLY A 48 7.74 -0.63 -6.43
CA GLY A 48 6.38 -1.05 -6.20
C GLY A 48 6.28 -2.17 -5.19
N GLY A 49 5.08 -2.39 -4.70
CA GLY A 49 4.78 -3.53 -3.84
C GLY A 49 3.31 -3.91 -3.96
N SER A 50 3.04 -5.20 -3.86
CA SER A 50 1.67 -5.71 -3.99
C SER A 50 1.31 -6.68 -2.88
N ASP A 51 0.09 -6.54 -2.39
CA ASP A 51 -0.60 -7.54 -1.61
C ASP A 51 -1.67 -8.16 -2.51
N TYR A 52 -1.41 -9.38 -3.00
CA TYR A 52 -2.28 -10.05 -3.96
C TYR A 52 -3.38 -10.85 -3.24
N ALA A 53 -4.63 -10.61 -3.60
CA ALA A 53 -5.73 -11.47 -3.20
C ALA A 53 -5.67 -12.77 -4.01
N VAL A 54 -5.44 -13.88 -3.31
CA VAL A 54 -5.27 -15.21 -3.95
C VAL A 54 -6.50 -16.07 -3.83
N THR A 55 -7.56 -15.59 -3.18
CA THR A 55 -8.83 -16.31 -3.05
C THR A 55 -9.73 -16.05 -4.26
N ALA A 56 -10.35 -17.11 -4.76
CA ALA A 56 -11.12 -17.07 -6.00
C ALA A 56 -12.47 -16.34 -5.89
N ASP A 57 -12.98 -16.15 -4.69
CA ASP A 57 -14.31 -15.62 -4.42
C ASP A 57 -14.36 -14.10 -4.23
N GLY A 58 -13.25 -13.40 -4.46
CA GLY A 58 -13.23 -11.95 -4.55
C GLY A 58 -13.50 -11.20 -3.23
N GLY A 59 -13.42 -11.89 -2.09
CA GLY A 59 -13.66 -11.28 -0.78
C GLY A 59 -12.54 -10.38 -0.30
N ASP A 60 -11.32 -10.62 -0.78
CA ASP A 60 -10.13 -9.87 -0.36
C ASP A 60 -9.76 -8.80 -1.39
N PHE A 61 -9.15 -7.73 -0.88
CA PHE A 61 -8.59 -6.68 -1.74
C PHE A 61 -7.21 -7.06 -2.26
N THR A 62 -6.94 -6.77 -3.52
CA THR A 62 -5.58 -6.66 -4.04
C THR A 62 -5.16 -5.20 -4.01
N VAL A 63 -3.95 -4.95 -3.56
CA VAL A 63 -3.35 -3.61 -3.53
C VAL A 63 -2.05 -3.61 -4.31
N HIS A 64 -1.89 -2.61 -5.16
CA HIS A 64 -0.61 -2.27 -5.79
C HIS A 64 -0.23 -0.85 -5.33
N ALA A 65 0.93 -0.70 -4.76
CA ALA A 65 1.45 0.60 -4.30
C ALA A 65 2.72 0.96 -5.07
N VAL A 66 2.85 2.22 -5.45
CA VAL A 66 4.03 2.75 -6.13
C VAL A 66 4.64 3.86 -5.28
N VAL A 67 5.90 3.71 -4.94
CA VAL A 67 6.65 4.64 -4.07
C VAL A 67 7.88 5.15 -4.80
N GLY A 68 8.09 6.45 -4.75
CA GLY A 68 9.32 7.09 -5.24
C GLY A 68 10.22 7.49 -4.09
N LEU A 69 11.52 7.32 -4.27
CA LEU A 69 12.53 7.72 -3.31
C LEU A 69 13.42 8.79 -3.93
N ASP A 70 13.50 9.97 -3.31
CA ASP A 70 14.35 11.03 -3.82
C ASP A 70 15.81 10.90 -3.35
N PRO A 71 16.75 11.73 -3.87
CA PRO A 71 18.16 11.63 -3.48
C PRO A 71 18.41 11.85 -1.98
N GLU A 72 17.53 12.55 -1.28
CA GLU A 72 17.65 12.78 0.16
C GLU A 72 16.99 11.67 1.00
N GLY A 73 16.43 10.64 0.36
CA GLY A 73 15.81 9.52 1.05
C GLY A 73 14.34 9.73 1.42
N ARG A 74 13.71 10.80 0.93
CA ARG A 74 12.28 11.06 1.18
C ARG A 74 11.43 10.17 0.30
N MET A 75 10.39 9.58 0.90
CA MET A 75 9.45 8.68 0.22
C MET A 75 8.21 9.43 -0.22
N TYR A 76 7.79 9.19 -1.47
CA TYR A 76 6.55 9.72 -2.05
C TYR A 76 5.66 8.55 -2.44
N LEU A 77 4.46 8.50 -1.88
CA LEU A 77 3.45 7.55 -2.36
C LEU A 77 2.86 8.12 -3.65
N LEU A 78 3.30 7.55 -4.78
CA LEU A 78 3.00 8.11 -6.11
C LEU A 78 1.66 7.62 -6.63
N ASP A 79 1.33 6.36 -6.39
CA ASP A 79 0.08 5.77 -6.86
C ASP A 79 -0.32 4.60 -5.98
N LEU A 80 -1.61 4.31 -5.99
CA LEU A 80 -2.17 3.19 -5.26
C LEU A 80 -3.43 2.69 -5.96
N TRP A 81 -3.45 1.40 -6.27
CA TRP A 81 -4.61 0.70 -6.81
C TRP A 81 -5.11 -0.31 -5.79
N ARG A 82 -6.40 -0.33 -5.53
CA ARG A 82 -7.02 -1.22 -4.55
C ARG A 82 -8.41 -1.62 -5.00
N LYS A 83 -8.63 -2.92 -5.21
CA LYS A 83 -9.95 -3.45 -5.55
C LYS A 83 -10.12 -4.88 -5.06
N GLN A 84 -11.36 -5.24 -4.76
CA GLN A 84 -11.79 -6.62 -4.68
C GLN A 84 -12.04 -7.09 -6.11
N ALA A 85 -11.10 -7.83 -6.68
CA ALA A 85 -11.13 -8.22 -8.09
C ALA A 85 -10.46 -9.57 -8.27
N ALA A 86 -10.88 -10.28 -9.31
CA ALA A 86 -10.22 -11.52 -9.73
C ALA A 86 -8.85 -11.23 -10.36
N SER A 87 -8.01 -12.24 -10.46
CA SER A 87 -6.61 -12.11 -10.90
C SER A 87 -6.47 -11.55 -12.32
N ASP A 88 -7.42 -11.84 -13.21
CA ASP A 88 -7.42 -11.28 -14.56
C ASP A 88 -7.50 -9.76 -14.58
N VAL A 89 -8.16 -9.16 -13.58
CA VAL A 89 -8.30 -7.70 -13.44
C VAL A 89 -7.07 -7.09 -12.77
N TRP A 90 -6.65 -7.62 -11.62
CA TRP A 90 -5.54 -6.99 -10.89
C TRP A 90 -4.17 -7.22 -11.55
N VAL A 91 -4.02 -8.28 -12.36
CA VAL A 91 -2.81 -8.46 -13.18
C VAL A 91 -2.69 -7.37 -14.24
N GLU A 92 -3.80 -6.99 -14.89
CA GLU A 92 -3.79 -5.90 -15.86
C GLU A 92 -3.44 -4.57 -15.20
N ALA A 93 -4.01 -4.29 -14.04
CA ALA A 93 -3.67 -3.09 -13.27
C ALA A 93 -2.19 -3.04 -12.88
N PHE A 94 -1.63 -4.18 -12.48
CA PHE A 94 -0.20 -4.31 -12.21
C PHE A 94 0.64 -3.92 -13.43
N CYS A 95 0.32 -4.49 -14.60
CA CYS A 95 1.03 -4.17 -15.83
C CYS A 95 0.90 -2.69 -16.22
N ASP A 96 -0.29 -2.11 -16.06
CA ASP A 96 -0.52 -0.68 -16.30
C ASP A 96 0.40 0.20 -15.44
N LEU A 97 0.53 -0.12 -14.15
CA LEU A 97 1.38 0.63 -13.24
C LEU A 97 2.87 0.49 -13.57
N VAL A 98 3.29 -0.71 -13.95
CA VAL A 98 4.68 -0.96 -14.38
C VAL A 98 5.02 -0.14 -15.63
N LEU A 99 4.14 -0.10 -16.60
CA LEU A 99 4.35 0.68 -17.82
C LEU A 99 4.32 2.19 -17.57
N GLN A 100 3.45 2.64 -16.68
CA GLN A 100 3.32 4.07 -16.35
C GLN A 100 4.50 4.59 -15.53
N TRP A 101 4.88 3.87 -14.48
CA TRP A 101 5.84 4.36 -13.49
C TRP A 101 7.26 3.84 -13.70
N LYS A 102 7.43 2.78 -14.46
CA LYS A 102 8.74 2.15 -14.77
C LYS A 102 9.58 1.90 -13.52
N PRO A 103 9.03 1.16 -12.54
CA PRO A 103 9.73 0.90 -11.29
C PRO A 103 10.99 0.05 -11.50
N MET A 104 11.97 0.24 -10.63
CA MET A 104 13.23 -0.52 -10.63
C MET A 104 13.03 -1.96 -10.16
N SER A 105 12.16 -2.14 -9.18
CA SER A 105 11.79 -3.47 -8.68
C SER A 105 10.42 -3.42 -8.00
N TRP A 106 9.89 -4.61 -7.74
CA TRP A 106 8.53 -4.79 -7.21
C TRP A 106 8.53 -5.88 -6.14
N ALA A 107 8.09 -5.52 -4.92
CA ALA A 107 8.02 -6.44 -3.80
C ALA A 107 6.72 -7.23 -3.79
N GLU A 108 6.82 -8.51 -3.49
CA GLU A 108 5.66 -9.41 -3.37
C GLU A 108 5.85 -10.36 -2.19
N GLU A 109 4.76 -10.93 -1.73
CA GLU A 109 4.80 -11.95 -0.69
C GLU A 109 4.95 -13.34 -1.31
N GLN A 110 5.93 -14.07 -0.87
CA GLN A 110 6.28 -15.39 -1.42
C GLN A 110 5.13 -16.39 -1.35
N GLY A 111 4.38 -16.40 -0.26
CA GLY A 111 3.23 -17.31 -0.09
C GLY A 111 2.11 -17.07 -1.11
N GLN A 112 1.84 -15.82 -1.44
CA GLN A 112 0.84 -15.45 -2.43
C GLN A 112 1.25 -15.92 -3.84
N ILE A 113 2.50 -15.75 -4.20
CA ILE A 113 3.02 -16.19 -5.50
C ILE A 113 2.99 -17.71 -5.63
N LYS A 114 3.34 -18.44 -4.59
CA LYS A 114 3.32 -19.90 -4.59
C LYS A 114 1.92 -20.50 -4.73
N SER A 115 0.86 -19.71 -4.49
CA SER A 115 -0.52 -20.19 -4.66
C SER A 115 -1.00 -20.26 -6.12
N GLY A 116 -0.10 -20.05 -7.10
CA GLY A 116 -0.38 -20.29 -8.52
C GLY A 116 -0.50 -19.06 -9.40
N VAL A 117 -0.34 -17.86 -8.81
CA VAL A 117 -0.47 -16.60 -9.54
C VAL A 117 0.81 -16.23 -10.32
N GLY A 118 1.97 -16.69 -9.84
CA GLY A 118 3.28 -16.33 -10.40
C GLY A 118 3.41 -16.55 -11.90
N PRO A 119 3.13 -17.75 -12.44
CA PRO A 119 3.24 -18.00 -13.88
C PRO A 119 2.34 -17.12 -14.73
N PHE A 120 1.14 -16.80 -14.26
CA PHE A 120 0.21 -15.91 -14.96
C PHE A 120 0.72 -14.47 -15.00
N LEU A 121 1.26 -13.99 -13.90
CA LEU A 121 1.91 -12.67 -13.84
C LEU A 121 3.07 -12.57 -14.84
N GLU A 122 3.97 -13.55 -14.83
CA GLU A 122 5.11 -13.58 -15.73
C GLU A 122 4.68 -13.59 -17.20
N ARG A 123 3.67 -14.38 -17.53
CA ARG A 123 3.12 -14.45 -18.87
C ARG A 123 2.58 -13.10 -19.33
N ARG A 124 1.76 -12.45 -18.51
CA ARG A 124 1.17 -11.15 -18.87
C ARG A 124 2.22 -10.05 -18.95
N GLN A 125 3.23 -10.09 -18.09
CA GLN A 125 4.37 -9.16 -18.20
C GLN A 125 5.06 -9.28 -19.56
N ARG A 126 5.30 -10.51 -20.04
CA ARG A 126 5.90 -10.74 -21.35
C ARG A 126 4.98 -10.28 -22.49
N GLU A 127 3.71 -10.64 -22.45
CA GLU A 127 2.73 -10.29 -23.48
C GLU A 127 2.55 -8.78 -23.62
N ARG A 128 2.56 -8.06 -22.50
CA ARG A 128 2.39 -6.61 -22.46
C ARG A 128 3.71 -5.83 -22.45
N GLN A 129 4.84 -6.52 -22.43
CA GLN A 129 6.16 -5.91 -22.27
C GLN A 129 6.25 -5.00 -21.04
N ALA A 130 5.59 -5.40 -19.96
CA ALA A 130 5.58 -4.71 -18.67
C ALA A 130 6.65 -5.31 -17.77
N PHE A 131 7.91 -5.01 -18.03
CA PHE A 131 9.03 -5.65 -17.35
C PHE A 131 9.41 -4.91 -16.08
N VAL A 132 9.48 -5.66 -14.99
CA VAL A 132 10.02 -5.21 -13.71
C VAL A 132 10.60 -6.43 -12.99
N TYR A 133 11.67 -6.24 -12.26
CA TYR A 133 12.20 -7.28 -11.38
C TYR A 133 11.27 -7.45 -10.19
N ARG A 134 10.64 -8.61 -10.07
CA ARG A 134 9.76 -8.94 -8.94
C ARG A 134 10.56 -9.70 -7.89
N GLN A 135 10.55 -9.20 -6.67
CA GLN A 135 11.28 -9.77 -5.56
C GLN A 135 10.33 -10.30 -4.50
N PRO A 136 10.29 -11.62 -4.28
CA PRO A 136 9.46 -12.22 -3.24
C PRO A 136 10.11 -12.09 -1.87
N PHE A 137 9.28 -11.79 -0.86
CA PHE A 137 9.68 -11.76 0.54
C PHE A 137 8.93 -12.84 1.31
N PRO A 138 9.56 -13.45 2.34
CA PRO A 138 8.88 -14.46 3.16
C PRO A 138 7.65 -13.89 3.86
N THR A 139 6.61 -14.71 3.96
CA THR A 139 5.43 -14.39 4.75
C THR A 139 5.79 -14.31 6.23
N ARG A 140 5.48 -13.19 6.88
CA ARG A 140 5.66 -13.01 8.32
C ARG A 140 4.30 -12.99 9.00
N GLY A 141 4.19 -13.72 10.13
CA GLY A 141 2.91 -13.93 10.79
C GLY A 141 2.32 -12.70 11.48
N ASP A 142 3.15 -11.88 12.11
CA ASP A 142 2.70 -10.72 12.88
C ASP A 142 2.61 -9.48 11.98
N LYS A 143 1.43 -8.84 11.98
CA LYS A 143 1.16 -7.62 11.20
C LYS A 143 2.13 -6.49 11.53
N ALA A 144 2.36 -6.23 12.81
CA ALA A 144 3.25 -5.16 13.26
C ALA A 144 4.70 -5.41 12.82
N VAL A 145 5.14 -6.65 12.84
CA VAL A 145 6.49 -7.03 12.36
C VAL A 145 6.59 -6.81 10.86
N ARG A 146 5.56 -7.17 10.08
CA ARG A 146 5.54 -6.93 8.62
C ARG A 146 5.67 -5.46 8.26
N ALA A 147 5.05 -4.59 9.06
CA ALA A 147 5.03 -3.14 8.81
C ALA A 147 6.23 -2.39 9.39
N GLN A 148 7.12 -3.07 10.11
CA GLN A 148 8.17 -2.44 10.90
C GLN A 148 9.16 -1.61 10.06
N SER A 149 9.54 -2.09 8.88
CA SER A 149 10.47 -1.40 7.99
C SER A 149 9.91 -0.06 7.51
N ILE A 150 8.67 -0.06 7.02
CA ILE A 150 8.05 1.18 6.54
C ILE A 150 7.76 2.14 7.69
N ARG A 151 7.38 1.61 8.85
CA ARG A 151 7.15 2.43 10.04
C ARG A 151 8.41 3.19 10.45
N GLY A 152 9.54 2.53 10.50
CA GLY A 152 10.82 3.15 10.87
C GLY A 152 11.20 4.29 9.91
N ARG A 153 11.06 4.05 8.62
CA ARG A 153 11.32 5.08 7.60
C ARG A 153 10.36 6.26 7.72
N MET A 154 9.08 6.02 7.94
CA MET A 154 8.08 7.07 8.11
C MET A 154 8.33 7.90 9.36
N ALA A 155 8.75 7.28 10.45
CA ALA A 155 9.08 7.98 11.69
C ALA A 155 10.29 8.92 11.52
N LEU A 156 11.27 8.52 10.71
CA LEU A 156 12.47 9.33 10.46
C LEU A 156 12.23 10.44 9.44
N ASP A 157 11.67 10.10 8.29
CA ASP A 157 11.62 10.99 7.13
C ASP A 157 10.19 11.37 6.71
N GLY A 158 9.18 10.71 7.28
CA GLY A 158 7.79 10.86 6.87
C GLY A 158 7.47 10.12 5.58
N LEU A 159 6.20 10.18 5.20
CA LEU A 159 5.71 9.70 3.91
C LEU A 159 4.96 10.85 3.24
N TYR A 160 5.45 11.29 2.09
CA TYR A 160 4.78 12.31 1.29
C TYR A 160 3.61 11.68 0.55
N VAL A 161 2.43 12.30 0.67
CA VAL A 161 1.16 11.74 0.18
C VAL A 161 0.38 12.75 -0.66
N PRO A 162 -0.25 12.29 -1.76
CA PRO A 162 -1.05 13.17 -2.61
C PRO A 162 -2.47 13.29 -2.04
N THR A 163 -2.69 14.27 -1.18
CA THR A 163 -3.95 14.41 -0.44
C THR A 163 -5.17 14.65 -1.33
N SER A 164 -4.97 15.05 -2.58
CA SER A 164 -6.04 15.22 -3.57
C SER A 164 -6.38 13.92 -4.33
N ALA A 165 -5.61 12.86 -4.17
CA ALA A 165 -5.88 11.58 -4.84
C ALA A 165 -7.17 10.95 -4.30
N PRO A 166 -8.02 10.38 -5.18
CA PRO A 166 -9.30 9.81 -4.76
C PRO A 166 -9.18 8.64 -3.78
N TRP A 167 -8.05 7.94 -3.76
CA TRP A 167 -7.77 6.81 -2.86
C TRP A 167 -7.16 7.23 -1.51
N TYR A 168 -6.79 8.50 -1.34
CA TYR A 168 -6.02 8.92 -0.17
C TYR A 168 -6.80 8.77 1.15
N ALA A 169 -8.07 9.13 1.18
CA ALA A 169 -8.87 9.06 2.40
C ALA A 169 -8.94 7.63 2.97
N ASP A 170 -9.16 6.64 2.12
CA ASP A 170 -9.19 5.23 2.52
C ASP A 170 -7.82 4.74 2.97
N PHE A 171 -6.76 5.14 2.27
CA PHE A 171 -5.39 4.84 2.67
C PHE A 171 -5.07 5.38 4.07
N ARG A 172 -5.35 6.66 4.28
CA ARG A 172 -5.12 7.32 5.57
C ARG A 172 -5.87 6.62 6.70
N SER A 173 -7.14 6.33 6.48
CA SER A 173 -7.98 5.65 7.47
C SER A 173 -7.43 4.28 7.87
N GLU A 174 -7.03 3.47 6.89
CA GLU A 174 -6.43 2.16 7.15
C GLU A 174 -5.11 2.29 7.90
N LEU A 175 -4.24 3.20 7.47
CA LEU A 175 -2.92 3.41 8.08
C LEU A 175 -3.05 3.80 9.55
N LEU A 176 -3.90 4.76 9.86
CA LEU A 176 -4.06 5.27 11.24
C LEU A 176 -4.82 4.29 12.14
N SER A 177 -5.60 3.37 11.58
CA SER A 177 -6.30 2.33 12.32
C SER A 177 -5.44 1.07 12.56
N PHE A 178 -4.34 0.94 11.85
CA PHE A 178 -3.46 -0.23 11.95
C PHE A 178 -2.83 -0.33 13.36
N PRO A 179 -2.69 -1.52 13.94
CA PRO A 179 -3.02 -2.85 13.41
C PRO A 179 -4.44 -3.33 13.75
N ALA A 180 -5.23 -2.57 14.49
CA ALA A 180 -6.53 -2.98 15.00
C ALA A 180 -7.67 -2.85 13.97
N GLY A 181 -7.44 -2.16 12.85
CA GLY A 181 -8.46 -1.93 11.82
C GLY A 181 -8.88 -3.20 11.09
N LYS A 182 -10.02 -3.13 10.43
CA LYS A 182 -10.61 -4.25 9.70
C LYS A 182 -9.75 -4.69 8.51
N HIS A 183 -9.11 -3.74 7.84
CA HIS A 183 -8.27 -3.97 6.65
C HIS A 183 -6.84 -3.54 6.91
N ASP A 184 -5.89 -4.29 6.35
CA ASP A 184 -4.45 -4.04 6.45
C ASP A 184 -3.72 -4.23 5.11
N ASP A 185 -4.47 -4.44 4.03
CA ASP A 185 -3.94 -4.76 2.72
C ASP A 185 -3.08 -3.65 2.12
N GLN A 186 -3.46 -2.38 2.34
CA GLN A 186 -2.66 -1.23 1.89
C GLN A 186 -1.38 -1.09 2.71
N VAL A 187 -1.46 -1.27 4.02
CA VAL A 187 -0.28 -1.27 4.90
C VAL A 187 0.65 -2.42 4.56
N ASP A 188 0.12 -3.60 4.26
CA ASP A 188 0.93 -4.75 3.85
C ASP A 188 1.68 -4.47 2.55
N ALA A 189 1.04 -3.82 1.57
CA ALA A 189 1.69 -3.47 0.31
C ALA A 189 2.85 -2.48 0.52
N ILE A 190 2.65 -1.40 1.26
CA ILE A 190 3.74 -0.44 1.54
C ILE A 190 4.79 -1.03 2.49
N GLY A 191 4.41 -1.95 3.36
CA GLY A 191 5.33 -2.70 4.21
C GLY A 191 6.31 -3.53 3.40
N LEU A 192 5.84 -4.16 2.33
CA LEU A 192 6.70 -4.88 1.38
C LEU A 192 7.68 -3.93 0.68
N VAL A 193 7.22 -2.74 0.30
CA VAL A 193 8.12 -1.72 -0.25
C VAL A 193 9.19 -1.35 0.77
N GLY A 194 8.84 -1.19 2.03
CA GLY A 194 9.80 -0.92 3.11
C GLY A 194 10.88 -2.00 3.21
N GLN A 195 10.49 -3.27 3.14
CA GLN A 195 11.43 -4.40 3.13
C GLN A 195 12.36 -4.34 1.92
N LEU A 196 11.82 -3.97 0.76
CA LEU A 196 12.61 -3.81 -0.47
C LEU A 196 13.65 -2.69 -0.33
N LEU A 197 13.28 -1.57 0.28
CA LEU A 197 14.17 -0.43 0.50
C LEU A 197 15.27 -0.72 1.53
N ASP A 198 15.07 -1.67 2.42
CA ASP A 198 16.03 -2.04 3.48
C ASP A 198 17.14 -2.98 2.99
N GLN A 199 17.11 -3.40 1.75
CA GLN A 199 18.12 -4.27 1.17
C GLN A 199 19.43 -3.54 0.77
#